data_709e6b9450dced334a38c83e2c81db51
#
_entry.id   709e6b9450dced334a38c83e2c81db51
#
_cell.length_a   1.000
_cell.length_b   1.000
_cell.length_c   1.000
_cell.angle_alpha   90.00
_cell.angle_beta   90.00
_cell.angle_gamma   90.00
#
_symmetry.space_group_name_H-M   'P 1'
#
loop_
_entity.id
_entity.type
_entity.pdbx_description
1 polymer ?
#
loop_
_entity_poly.entity_id
_entity_poly.type
_entity_poly.pdbx_seq_one_letter_code
_entity_poly.pdbx_strand_id
1 'polypeptide(L)'
;VYEENLKVLPSQSVMMAHSGFWAKEEDTGLDWVKVLHAGQEIIMHKPFPSEGTVEAKIRITSVTDKGTRIGALIVSDRVVSDVATGEDICTLVTTILARGDGGFGGERKATPKTDIIPKSKPDMICDLPTLPQQALIYRLTGDFNPLLCLT
;
A
#
# COMPACT_ATOMS: atom_id res chain seq x y z
N VAL A 1 21.90 1.59 -20.60
CA VAL A 1 21.25 2.21 -19.44
C VAL A 1 22.32 3.02 -18.73
N TYR A 2 22.09 4.31 -18.57
CA TYR A 2 23.02 5.19 -17.83
C TYR A 2 22.48 5.29 -16.40
N GLU A 3 23.27 4.85 -15.43
CA GLU A 3 22.95 4.92 -14.00
C GLU A 3 23.53 6.19 -13.33
N GLU A 4 24.17 7.03 -14.15
CA GLU A 4 24.70 8.31 -13.66
C GLU A 4 23.55 9.24 -13.25
N ASN A 5 23.60 9.76 -12.03
CA ASN A 5 22.56 10.58 -11.42
C ASN A 5 21.18 9.88 -11.24
N LEU A 6 21.20 8.59 -10.95
CA LEU A 6 19.99 7.81 -10.67
C LEU A 6 19.15 8.48 -9.56
N LYS A 7 17.86 8.64 -9.84
CA LYS A 7 16.89 9.14 -8.86
C LYS A 7 15.87 8.05 -8.56
N VAL A 8 15.63 7.82 -7.28
CA VAL A 8 14.60 6.88 -6.82
C VAL A 8 13.24 7.57 -6.86
N LEU A 9 12.25 6.93 -7.48
CA LEU A 9 10.88 7.43 -7.47
C LEU A 9 10.24 7.23 -6.09
N PRO A 10 9.50 8.22 -5.56
CA PRO A 10 8.79 8.07 -4.29
C PRO A 10 7.89 6.83 -4.22
N SER A 11 7.22 6.49 -5.31
CA SER A 11 6.35 5.30 -5.40
C SER A 11 7.09 3.97 -5.22
N GLN A 12 8.40 3.92 -5.48
CA GLN A 12 9.22 2.72 -5.27
C GLN A 12 9.31 2.34 -3.79
N SER A 13 9.09 3.29 -2.88
CA SER A 13 9.06 3.04 -1.43
C SER A 13 8.08 1.94 -1.02
N VAL A 14 6.98 1.79 -1.75
CA VAL A 14 5.96 0.76 -1.47
C VAL A 14 6.56 -0.65 -1.52
N MET A 15 7.57 -0.87 -2.36
CA MET A 15 8.24 -2.16 -2.53
C MET A 15 9.46 -2.34 -1.62
N MET A 16 9.99 -1.25 -1.04
CA MET A 16 11.19 -1.29 -0.22
C MET A 16 10.89 -1.82 1.18
N ALA A 17 11.81 -2.65 1.71
CA ALA A 17 11.73 -3.23 3.04
C ALA A 17 10.34 -3.85 3.36
N HIS A 18 9.76 -4.53 2.37
CA HIS A 18 8.47 -5.18 2.49
C HIS A 18 8.65 -6.53 3.16
N SER A 19 8.02 -6.74 4.33
CA SER A 19 8.12 -7.97 5.14
C SER A 19 7.27 -9.14 4.63
N GLY A 20 6.70 -9.05 3.43
CA GLY A 20 5.72 -10.01 2.95
C GLY A 20 4.29 -9.62 3.33
N PHE A 21 3.36 -10.54 3.09
CA PHE A 21 1.94 -10.31 3.37
C PHE A 21 1.61 -10.80 4.80
N TRP A 22 1.82 -9.94 5.79
CA TRP A 22 1.64 -10.22 7.21
C TRP A 22 0.25 -10.77 7.58
N ALA A 23 -0.79 -10.43 6.80
CA ALA A 23 -2.15 -10.92 7.04
C ALA A 23 -2.31 -12.44 6.86
N LYS A 24 -1.28 -13.13 6.32
CA LYS A 24 -1.23 -14.60 6.22
C LYS A 24 -0.75 -15.28 7.50
N GLU A 25 -0.12 -14.53 8.40
CA GLU A 25 0.42 -15.10 9.64
C GLU A 25 -0.75 -15.65 10.48
N GLU A 26 -0.59 -16.87 11.01
CA GLU A 26 -1.65 -17.58 11.71
C GLU A 26 -2.16 -16.85 12.94
N ASP A 27 -1.30 -16.11 13.63
CA ASP A 27 -1.61 -15.32 14.82
C ASP A 27 -2.50 -14.11 14.55
N THR A 28 -2.64 -13.69 13.29
CA THR A 28 -3.56 -12.61 12.91
C THR A 28 -5.03 -13.00 12.98
N GLY A 29 -5.33 -14.27 12.80
CA GLY A 29 -6.70 -14.80 12.74
C GLY A 29 -7.52 -14.30 11.54
N LEU A 30 -6.89 -13.64 10.56
CA LEU A 30 -7.59 -13.09 9.39
C LEU A 30 -7.88 -14.14 8.32
N ASP A 31 -9.04 -14.03 7.69
CA ASP A 31 -9.34 -14.73 6.43
C ASP A 31 -8.59 -14.00 5.28
N TRP A 32 -7.27 -14.20 5.22
CA TRP A 32 -6.38 -13.48 4.34
C TRP A 32 -6.73 -13.59 2.85
N VAL A 33 -7.43 -14.67 2.45
CA VAL A 33 -7.89 -14.87 1.06
C VAL A 33 -8.90 -13.81 0.64
N LYS A 34 -9.61 -13.23 1.61
CA LYS A 34 -10.62 -12.19 1.41
C LYS A 34 -10.10 -10.79 1.71
N VAL A 35 -8.80 -10.64 1.94
CA VAL A 35 -8.19 -9.32 2.16
C VAL A 35 -7.95 -8.61 0.84
N LEU A 36 -8.40 -7.36 0.76
CA LEU A 36 -8.21 -6.48 -0.38
C LEU A 36 -7.38 -5.26 0.02
N HIS A 37 -6.51 -4.80 -0.86
CA HIS A 37 -5.86 -3.51 -0.73
C HIS A 37 -6.90 -2.41 -0.99
N ALA A 38 -7.12 -1.54 -0.03
CA ALA A 38 -8.16 -0.50 -0.09
C ALA A 38 -7.60 0.92 -0.24
N GLY A 39 -6.34 1.15 0.14
CA GLY A 39 -5.72 2.46 0.01
C GLY A 39 -4.24 2.45 0.35
N GLN A 40 -3.52 3.39 -0.27
CA GLN A 40 -2.10 3.63 -0.04
C GLN A 40 -1.83 5.12 0.00
N GLU A 41 -1.13 5.57 1.04
CA GLU A 41 -0.60 6.92 1.16
C GLU A 41 0.92 6.83 1.33
N ILE A 42 1.65 7.75 0.73
CA ILE A 42 3.10 7.86 0.82
C ILE A 42 3.44 9.24 1.34
N ILE A 43 3.99 9.31 2.55
CA ILE A 43 4.44 10.54 3.18
C ILE A 43 5.96 10.56 3.11
N MET A 44 6.51 11.35 2.20
CA MET A 44 7.97 11.50 2.07
C MET A 44 8.49 12.50 3.09
N HIS A 45 9.49 12.10 3.87
CA HIS A 45 10.20 12.98 4.81
C HIS A 45 11.48 13.54 4.19
N LYS A 46 12.15 12.71 3.35
CA LYS A 46 13.31 13.11 2.55
C LYS A 46 13.38 12.27 1.26
N PRO A 47 14.11 12.73 0.23
CA PRO A 47 14.37 11.90 -0.95
C PRO A 47 15.15 10.62 -0.58
N PHE A 48 14.88 9.52 -1.29
CA PHE A 48 15.71 8.32 -1.19
C PHE A 48 17.11 8.61 -1.76
N PRO A 49 18.17 8.11 -1.13
CA PRO A 49 19.49 8.07 -1.76
C PRO A 49 19.48 7.10 -2.95
N SER A 50 20.40 7.28 -3.90
CA SER A 50 20.55 6.40 -5.05
C SER A 50 21.05 5.00 -4.67
N GLU A 51 21.69 4.86 -3.52
CA GLU A 51 22.22 3.63 -2.95
C GLU A 51 22.11 3.67 -1.44
N GLY A 52 22.05 2.51 -0.80
CA GLY A 52 22.00 2.41 0.67
C GLY A 52 21.23 1.18 1.13
N THR A 53 21.11 1.06 2.45
CA THR A 53 20.33 0.01 3.10
C THR A 53 19.23 0.66 3.91
N VAL A 54 18.00 0.15 3.77
CA VAL A 54 16.85 0.64 4.51
C VAL A 54 16.28 -0.47 5.40
N GLU A 55 15.72 -0.09 6.51
CA GLU A 55 14.89 -0.93 7.36
C GLU A 55 13.47 -0.38 7.44
N ALA A 56 12.50 -1.21 7.83
CA ALA A 56 11.15 -0.74 8.06
C ALA A 56 10.55 -1.32 9.33
N LYS A 57 9.72 -0.49 9.99
CA LYS A 57 8.89 -0.90 11.14
C LYS A 57 7.44 -0.74 10.78
N ILE A 58 6.65 -1.82 10.99
CA ILE A 58 5.22 -1.83 10.73
C ILE A 58 4.47 -1.76 12.05
N ARG A 59 3.41 -0.97 12.08
CA ARG A 59 2.49 -0.84 13.21
C ARG A 59 1.05 -0.76 12.71
N ILE A 60 0.16 -1.56 13.29
CA ILE A 60 -1.28 -1.40 13.10
C ILE A 60 -1.74 -0.18 13.90
N THR A 61 -2.34 0.78 13.21
CA THR A 61 -2.76 2.06 13.80
C THR A 61 -4.26 2.13 14.01
N SER A 62 -5.03 1.36 13.24
CA SER A 62 -6.49 1.33 13.40
C SER A 62 -7.07 0.03 12.89
N VAL A 63 -8.05 -0.49 13.62
CA VAL A 63 -8.93 -1.58 13.19
C VAL A 63 -10.37 -1.09 13.39
N THR A 64 -11.16 -1.07 12.31
CA THR A 64 -12.53 -0.54 12.35
C THR A 64 -13.49 -1.57 11.79
N ASP A 65 -14.48 -1.97 12.59
CA ASP A 65 -15.56 -2.84 12.14
C ASP A 65 -16.52 -2.10 11.20
N LYS A 66 -16.73 -2.65 10.01
CA LYS A 66 -17.74 -2.17 9.05
C LYS A 66 -18.97 -3.08 8.96
N GLY A 67 -19.04 -4.04 9.87
CA GLY A 67 -20.12 -5.04 9.96
C GLY A 67 -19.86 -6.28 9.12
N THR A 68 -20.61 -7.34 9.41
CA THR A 68 -20.43 -8.66 8.80
C THR A 68 -20.54 -8.69 7.28
N ARG A 69 -21.26 -7.73 6.70
CA ARG A 69 -21.45 -7.65 5.24
C ARG A 69 -20.26 -7.02 4.53
N ILE A 70 -19.55 -6.11 5.17
CA ILE A 70 -18.46 -5.34 4.56
C ILE A 70 -17.10 -5.91 4.99
N GLY A 71 -16.93 -6.21 6.28
CA GLY A 71 -15.68 -6.66 6.86
C GLY A 71 -15.07 -5.67 7.83
N ALA A 72 -13.76 -5.70 7.98
CA ALA A 72 -12.97 -4.79 8.79
C ALA A 72 -12.02 -3.95 7.94
N LEU A 73 -11.88 -2.66 8.26
CA LEU A 73 -10.81 -1.82 7.73
C LEU A 73 -9.64 -1.84 8.73
N ILE A 74 -8.46 -2.19 8.25
CA ILE A 74 -7.23 -2.20 9.02
C ILE A 74 -6.26 -1.21 8.39
N VAL A 75 -5.77 -0.28 9.19
CA VAL A 75 -4.78 0.71 8.77
C VAL A 75 -3.47 0.39 9.46
N SER A 76 -2.39 0.39 8.69
CA SER A 76 -1.04 0.20 9.19
C SER A 76 -0.11 1.27 8.66
N ASP A 77 0.82 1.70 9.51
CA ASP A 77 1.94 2.54 9.14
C ASP A 77 3.19 1.68 9.01
N ARG A 78 3.93 1.89 7.93
CA ARG A 78 5.27 1.34 7.74
C ARG A 78 6.25 2.49 7.59
N VAL A 79 7.06 2.71 8.61
CA VAL A 79 8.13 3.72 8.59
C VAL A 79 9.37 3.09 8.00
N VAL A 80 9.91 3.69 6.95
CA VAL A 80 11.14 3.27 6.28
C VAL A 80 12.25 4.23 6.67
N SER A 81 13.33 3.71 7.22
CA SER A 81 14.46 4.47 7.76
C SER A 81 15.76 4.04 7.09
N ASP A 82 16.69 4.96 6.95
CA ASP A 82 18.05 4.70 6.50
C ASP A 82 18.86 4.06 7.63
N VAL A 83 19.42 2.88 7.39
CA VAL A 83 20.20 2.13 8.40
C VAL A 83 21.46 2.88 8.80
N ALA A 84 22.09 3.61 7.88
CA ALA A 84 23.37 4.29 8.16
C ALA A 84 23.19 5.55 9.04
N THR A 85 22.08 6.28 8.84
CA THR A 85 21.82 7.53 9.57
C THR A 85 20.78 7.39 10.67
N GLY A 86 19.95 6.35 10.62
CA GLY A 86 18.80 6.17 11.52
C GLY A 86 17.64 7.13 11.24
N GLU A 87 17.72 7.93 10.18
CA GLU A 87 16.67 8.91 9.85
C GLU A 87 15.54 8.30 9.04
N ASP A 88 14.31 8.71 9.32
CA ASP A 88 13.14 8.29 8.58
C ASP A 88 13.13 8.93 7.18
N ILE A 89 12.95 8.09 6.16
CA ILE A 89 12.86 8.51 4.76
C ILE A 89 11.41 8.73 4.37
N CYS A 90 10.53 7.79 4.71
CA CYS A 90 9.10 7.93 4.42
C CYS A 90 8.24 7.12 5.40
N THR A 91 6.98 7.49 5.47
CA THR A 91 5.92 6.71 6.11
C THR A 91 4.91 6.27 5.05
N LEU A 92 4.62 4.98 5.03
CA LEU A 92 3.66 4.36 4.14
C LEU A 92 2.42 3.99 4.95
N VAL A 93 1.29 4.64 4.68
CA VAL A 93 0.01 4.33 5.32
C VAL A 93 -0.76 3.40 4.39
N THR A 94 -0.95 2.16 4.82
CA THR A 94 -1.67 1.15 4.04
C THR A 94 -3.01 0.85 4.69
N THR A 95 -4.06 0.89 3.90
CA THR A 95 -5.40 0.46 4.33
C THR A 95 -5.76 -0.83 3.60
N ILE A 96 -6.15 -1.84 4.35
CA ILE A 96 -6.69 -3.09 3.82
C ILE A 96 -8.13 -3.28 4.28
N LEU A 97 -8.92 -3.95 3.45
CA LEU A 97 -10.27 -4.38 3.75
C LEU A 97 -10.28 -5.91 3.91
N ALA A 98 -10.42 -6.37 5.15
CA ALA A 98 -10.56 -7.77 5.50
C ALA A 98 -12.05 -8.14 5.45
N ARG A 99 -12.52 -8.61 4.29
CA ARG A 99 -13.95 -8.86 4.02
C ARG A 99 -14.55 -10.02 4.81
N GLY A 100 -13.72 -10.94 5.27
CA GLY A 100 -14.13 -12.07 6.09
C GLY A 100 -14.32 -11.74 7.58
N ASP A 101 -13.79 -10.61 8.04
CA ASP A 101 -13.44 -10.38 9.45
C ASP A 101 -14.20 -9.20 10.08
N GLY A 102 -15.45 -8.99 9.69
CA GLY A 102 -16.33 -7.96 10.28
C GLY A 102 -17.35 -8.51 11.25
N GLY A 103 -17.99 -7.63 12.03
CA GLY A 103 -19.05 -7.96 12.96
C GLY A 103 -18.58 -8.19 14.41
N PHE A 104 -17.36 -7.80 14.74
CA PHE A 104 -16.82 -7.89 16.10
C PHE A 104 -17.24 -6.71 17.00
N GLY A 105 -17.88 -5.69 16.42
CA GLY A 105 -18.32 -4.50 17.16
C GLY A 105 -17.22 -3.47 17.36
N GLY A 106 -17.51 -2.47 18.16
CA GLY A 106 -16.59 -1.38 18.45
C GLY A 106 -17.08 -0.02 17.93
N GLU A 107 -16.30 1.02 18.18
CA GLU A 107 -16.64 2.37 17.77
C GLU A 107 -16.58 2.49 16.23
N ARG A 108 -17.70 2.91 15.64
CA ARG A 108 -17.75 3.19 14.20
C ARG A 108 -17.08 4.53 13.90
N LYS A 109 -15.81 4.52 13.60
CA LYS A 109 -15.16 5.73 13.10
C LYS A 109 -15.77 6.12 11.75
N ALA A 110 -16.06 7.41 11.59
CA ALA A 110 -16.49 7.95 10.30
C ALA A 110 -15.44 7.63 9.25
N THR A 111 -15.87 7.17 8.08
CA THR A 111 -14.97 7.04 6.94
C THR A 111 -14.51 8.45 6.56
N PRO A 112 -13.20 8.68 6.37
CA PRO A 112 -12.73 9.96 5.86
C PRO A 112 -13.53 10.33 4.61
N LYS A 113 -13.90 11.61 4.48
CA LYS A 113 -14.55 12.07 3.25
C LYS A 113 -13.60 11.80 2.10
N THR A 114 -14.02 11.02 1.14
CA THR A 114 -13.33 10.90 -0.14
C THR A 114 -13.24 12.27 -0.78
N ASP A 115 -12.10 12.57 -1.39
CA ASP A 115 -11.93 13.80 -2.16
C ASP A 115 -13.06 13.92 -3.19
N ILE A 116 -13.69 15.08 -3.20
CA ILE A 116 -14.77 15.35 -4.14
C ILE A 116 -14.14 15.50 -5.51
N ILE A 117 -14.53 14.63 -6.45
CA ILE A 117 -14.11 14.78 -7.86
C ILE A 117 -14.57 16.15 -8.35
N PRO A 118 -13.66 17.02 -8.80
CA PRO A 118 -14.01 18.34 -9.32
C PRO A 118 -15.02 18.23 -10.48
N LYS A 119 -16.00 19.14 -10.51
CA LYS A 119 -16.96 19.22 -11.62
C LYS A 119 -16.43 20.05 -12.80
N SER A 120 -15.32 20.76 -12.61
CA SER A 120 -14.62 21.49 -13.66
C SER A 120 -14.02 20.55 -14.70
N LYS A 121 -13.79 21.05 -15.90
CA LYS A 121 -13.00 20.32 -16.89
C LYS A 121 -11.56 20.16 -16.35
N PRO A 122 -10.89 19.03 -16.66
CA PRO A 122 -9.50 18.84 -16.29
C PRO A 122 -8.60 19.84 -17.02
N ASP A 123 -7.54 20.30 -16.36
CA ASP A 123 -6.55 21.19 -16.96
C ASP A 123 -5.71 20.48 -18.04
N MET A 124 -5.53 19.17 -17.89
CA MET A 124 -4.77 18.35 -18.82
C MET A 124 -5.41 16.96 -18.91
N ILE A 125 -5.42 16.39 -20.11
CA ILE A 125 -5.84 15.01 -20.37
C ILE A 125 -4.64 14.29 -20.99
N CYS A 126 -4.34 13.10 -20.48
CA CYS A 126 -3.31 12.22 -21.03
C CYS A 126 -3.88 10.80 -21.19
N ASP A 127 -3.89 10.30 -22.40
CA ASP A 127 -4.29 8.93 -22.68
C ASP A 127 -3.11 7.98 -22.41
N LEU A 128 -3.27 7.05 -21.48
CA LEU A 128 -2.29 6.04 -21.12
C LEU A 128 -2.78 4.67 -21.61
N PRO A 129 -2.35 4.22 -22.80
CA PRO A 129 -2.75 2.94 -23.32
C PRO A 129 -2.21 1.80 -22.45
N THR A 130 -3.04 0.80 -22.19
CA THR A 130 -2.63 -0.42 -21.51
C THR A 130 -2.36 -1.53 -22.54
N LEU A 131 -1.32 -2.32 -22.27
CA LEU A 131 -0.96 -3.44 -23.14
C LEU A 131 -1.56 -4.75 -22.59
N PRO A 132 -1.86 -5.75 -23.45
CA PRO A 132 -2.38 -7.04 -22.98
C PRO A 132 -1.52 -7.71 -21.92
N GLN A 133 -0.20 -7.53 -21.97
CA GLN A 133 0.75 -8.09 -21.01
C GLN A 133 1.01 -7.20 -19.79
N GLN A 134 0.32 -6.08 -19.61
CA GLN A 134 0.55 -5.11 -18.53
C GLN A 134 0.49 -5.76 -17.15
N ALA A 135 -0.49 -6.64 -16.91
CA ALA A 135 -0.64 -7.35 -15.65
C ALA A 135 0.55 -8.27 -15.35
N LEU A 136 1.11 -8.94 -16.36
CA LEU A 136 2.31 -9.78 -16.21
C LEU A 136 3.54 -8.95 -15.90
N ILE A 137 3.67 -7.78 -16.52
CA ILE A 137 4.77 -6.84 -16.22
C ILE A 137 4.65 -6.36 -14.76
N TYR A 138 3.44 -6.06 -14.30
CA TYR A 138 3.20 -5.64 -12.93
C TYR A 138 3.62 -6.73 -11.92
N ARG A 139 3.41 -8.01 -12.21
CA ARG A 139 3.88 -9.11 -11.36
C ARG A 139 5.39 -9.10 -11.10
N LEU A 140 6.17 -8.61 -12.05
CA LEU A 140 7.63 -8.51 -11.90
C LEU A 140 8.04 -7.51 -10.81
N THR A 141 7.13 -6.64 -10.37
CA THR A 141 7.37 -5.72 -9.25
C THR A 141 7.17 -6.37 -7.88
N GLY A 142 6.77 -7.65 -7.83
CA GLY A 142 6.64 -8.43 -6.59
C GLY A 142 5.20 -8.74 -6.17
N ASP A 143 4.19 -8.33 -6.92
CA ASP A 143 2.80 -8.71 -6.64
C ASP A 143 2.45 -10.02 -7.37
N PHE A 144 2.45 -11.13 -6.61
CA PHE A 144 2.17 -12.45 -7.12
C PHE A 144 0.69 -12.86 -7.03
N ASN A 145 -0.23 -11.88 -6.90
CA ASN A 145 -1.66 -12.16 -6.86
C ASN A 145 -2.08 -12.96 -8.12
N PRO A 146 -2.73 -14.13 -7.97
CA PRO A 146 -3.17 -14.96 -9.10
C PRO A 146 -4.04 -14.24 -10.12
N LEU A 147 -4.82 -13.24 -9.69
CA LEU A 147 -5.66 -12.42 -10.57
C LEU A 147 -4.87 -11.70 -11.67
N LEU A 148 -3.55 -11.52 -11.49
CA LEU A 148 -2.69 -10.86 -12.46
C LEU A 148 -2.19 -11.79 -13.58
N CYS A 149 -2.52 -13.08 -13.54
CA CYS A 149 -2.05 -14.06 -14.52
C CYS A 149 -3.07 -15.13 -14.91
N LEU A 150 -4.25 -15.12 -14.30
CA LEU A 150 -5.35 -16.00 -14.67
C LEU A 150 -6.25 -15.25 -15.67
N THR A 151 -6.04 -15.49 -16.95
CA THR A 151 -6.94 -15.14 -18.06
C THR A 151 -7.47 -16.41 -18.68
#